data_fd2da5812f9c26e6a2517099d1d8ffa7
#
_entry.id   fd2da5812f9c26e6a2517099d1d8ffa7
#
_cell.length_a   1.000
_cell.length_b   1.000
_cell.length_c   1.000
_cell.angle_alpha   90.00
_cell.angle_beta   90.00
_cell.angle_gamma   90.00
#
_symmetry.space_group_name_H-M   'P 1'
#
loop_
_entity.id
_entity.type
_entity.pdbx_description
1 polymer ?
#
loop_
_entity_poly.entity_id
_entity_poly.type
_entity_poly.pdbx_seq_one_letter_code
_entity_poly.pdbx_strand_id
1 'polypeptide(L)'
;MAKPQYVYHGSQYLYDIVRPQQARGTNAQESQRAIYAAETVDEVIPFALPIRWYPDDPTGKRAFSCKNGKTFIEYGSLDPNGVGYVYKLRADTFEKLDEWQWISKLEAIPVKVICIRVKDYIQTISFSKQAEEIQKKLFE
;
A
#
# COMPACT_ATOMS: atom_id res chain seq x y z
N MET A 1 -17.69 -12.90 13.91
CA MET A 1 -17.94 -11.51 13.46
C MET A 1 -18.42 -11.50 12.02
N ALA A 2 -19.30 -10.59 11.71
CA ALA A 2 -19.81 -10.46 10.36
C ALA A 2 -18.70 -9.96 9.43
N LYS A 3 -18.69 -10.46 8.19
CA LYS A 3 -17.81 -9.99 7.14
C LYS A 3 -18.19 -8.54 6.80
N PRO A 4 -17.23 -7.63 6.61
CA PRO A 4 -17.55 -6.28 6.14
C PRO A 4 -18.17 -6.33 4.75
N GLN A 5 -18.92 -5.30 4.39
CA GLN A 5 -19.48 -5.20 3.04
C GLN A 5 -18.41 -4.86 2.02
N TYR A 6 -17.45 -4.03 2.41
CA TYR A 6 -16.37 -3.56 1.56
C TYR A 6 -15.02 -3.74 2.22
N VAL A 7 -13.99 -3.92 1.39
CA VAL A 7 -12.59 -3.89 1.79
C VAL A 7 -11.84 -2.95 0.85
N TYR A 8 -10.62 -2.57 1.24
CA TYR A 8 -9.83 -1.59 0.51
C TYR A 8 -8.48 -2.15 0.15
N HIS A 9 -8.04 -1.89 -1.09
CA HIS A 9 -6.76 -2.33 -1.62
C HIS A 9 -5.95 -1.12 -2.08
N GLY A 10 -4.71 -1.01 -1.65
CA GLY A 10 -3.81 0.06 -2.04
C GLY A 10 -2.87 -0.38 -3.15
N SER A 11 -2.65 0.50 -4.14
CA SER A 11 -1.72 0.25 -5.23
C SER A 11 -1.14 1.55 -5.74
N GLN A 12 0.08 1.47 -6.29
CA GLN A 12 0.70 2.60 -6.97
C GLN A 12 0.16 2.81 -8.38
N TYR A 13 -0.59 1.84 -8.90
CA TYR A 13 -1.01 1.82 -10.29
C TYR A 13 -2.51 1.94 -10.44
N LEU A 14 -2.94 2.51 -11.57
CA LEU A 14 -4.35 2.65 -11.89
C LEU A 14 -4.82 1.44 -12.70
N TYR A 15 -5.86 0.79 -12.21
CA TYR A 15 -6.46 -0.39 -12.83
C TYR A 15 -7.95 -0.23 -13.02
N ASP A 16 -8.50 -0.78 -14.12
CA ASP A 16 -9.94 -0.94 -14.28
C ASP A 16 -10.46 -2.14 -13.50
N ILE A 17 -9.65 -3.18 -13.42
CA ILE A 17 -9.94 -4.41 -12.69
C ILE A 17 -8.74 -4.72 -11.82
N VAL A 18 -8.98 -4.93 -10.54
CA VAL A 18 -7.92 -5.36 -9.61
C VAL A 18 -7.77 -6.87 -9.73
N ARG A 19 -6.55 -7.33 -10.02
CA ARG A 19 -6.24 -8.74 -10.22
C ARG A 19 -5.31 -9.26 -9.15
N PRO A 20 -5.46 -10.56 -8.79
CA PRO A 20 -4.49 -11.20 -7.89
C PRO A 20 -3.08 -11.09 -8.46
N GLN A 21 -2.13 -10.68 -7.62
CA GLN A 21 -0.73 -10.59 -8.01
C GLN A 21 0.12 -11.31 -6.98
N GLN A 22 1.30 -11.77 -7.40
CA GLN A 22 2.22 -12.42 -6.50
C GLN A 22 2.78 -11.39 -5.51
N ALA A 23 2.45 -11.58 -4.24
CA ALA A 23 2.98 -10.74 -3.17
C ALA A 23 4.33 -11.28 -2.71
N ARG A 24 5.12 -10.39 -2.10
CA ARG A 24 6.41 -10.73 -1.49
C ARG A 24 6.39 -10.26 -0.05
N GLY A 25 5.85 -11.10 0.82
CA GLY A 25 5.77 -10.83 2.24
C GLY A 25 6.88 -11.53 3.01
N THR A 26 6.78 -11.45 4.33
CA THR A 26 7.77 -12.04 5.22
C THR A 26 7.50 -13.52 5.53
N ASN A 27 6.34 -14.04 5.11
CA ASN A 27 5.97 -15.43 5.34
C ASN A 27 5.09 -15.93 4.18
N ALA A 28 4.74 -17.23 4.22
CA ALA A 28 3.94 -17.84 3.17
C ALA A 28 2.54 -17.23 3.03
N GLN A 29 1.93 -16.83 4.13
CA GLN A 29 0.59 -16.23 4.10
C GLN A 29 0.60 -14.87 3.40
N GLU A 30 1.66 -14.10 3.57
CA GLU A 30 1.83 -12.78 2.98
C GLU A 30 2.45 -12.81 1.59
N SER A 31 2.76 -14.01 1.08
CA SER A 31 3.43 -14.18 -0.22
C SER A 31 2.57 -14.96 -1.21
N GLN A 32 1.26 -14.93 -1.07
CA GLN A 32 0.33 -15.59 -1.97
C GLN A 32 0.07 -14.76 -3.21
N ARG A 33 -0.35 -15.44 -4.29
CA ARG A 33 -0.89 -14.76 -5.47
C ARG A 33 -2.35 -14.42 -5.17
N ALA A 34 -2.58 -13.19 -4.72
CA ALA A 34 -3.90 -12.76 -4.23
C ALA A 34 -4.01 -11.25 -4.26
N ILE A 35 -5.24 -10.77 -4.07
CA ILE A 35 -5.49 -9.37 -3.73
C ILE A 35 -5.49 -9.30 -2.22
N TYR A 36 -4.62 -8.44 -1.67
CA TYR A 36 -4.58 -8.16 -0.22
C TYR A 36 -5.33 -6.87 0.06
N ALA A 37 -6.20 -6.90 1.05
CA ALA A 37 -7.04 -5.76 1.38
C ALA A 37 -7.22 -5.62 2.89
N ALA A 38 -7.74 -4.48 3.32
CA ALA A 38 -8.04 -4.20 4.71
C ALA A 38 -9.41 -3.54 4.83
N GLU A 39 -9.91 -3.42 6.05
CA GLU A 39 -11.27 -2.90 6.28
C GLU A 39 -11.37 -1.39 6.23
N THR A 40 -10.24 -0.67 6.31
CA THR A 40 -10.22 0.79 6.29
C THR A 40 -9.23 1.33 5.27
N VAL A 41 -9.48 2.54 4.79
CA VAL A 41 -8.58 3.24 3.86
C VAL A 41 -7.22 3.48 4.53
N ASP A 42 -7.20 3.91 5.79
CA ASP A 42 -5.97 4.25 6.50
C ASP A 42 -4.97 3.09 6.54
N GLU A 43 -5.47 1.87 6.68
CA GLU A 43 -4.60 0.69 6.75
C GLU A 43 -3.89 0.40 5.44
N VAL A 44 -4.42 0.84 4.31
CA VAL A 44 -3.83 0.57 2.99
C VAL A 44 -3.11 1.77 2.37
N ILE A 45 -3.16 2.93 2.99
CA ILE A 45 -2.46 4.13 2.50
C ILE A 45 -0.97 3.84 2.23
N PRO A 46 -0.21 3.17 3.11
CA PRO A 46 1.21 2.90 2.83
C PRO A 46 1.44 2.12 1.53
N PHE A 47 0.50 1.25 1.16
CA PHE A 47 0.60 0.47 -0.07
C PHE A 47 0.17 1.25 -1.31
N ALA A 48 -0.61 2.30 -1.12
CA ALA A 48 -1.02 3.21 -2.19
C ALA A 48 0.03 4.27 -2.47
N LEU A 49 0.79 4.69 -1.45
CA LEU A 49 1.85 5.68 -1.64
C LEU A 49 2.94 5.12 -2.56
N PRO A 50 3.39 5.89 -3.57
CA PRO A 50 4.41 5.40 -4.51
C PRO A 50 5.82 5.45 -3.91
N ILE A 51 6.04 4.67 -2.86
CA ILE A 51 7.34 4.55 -2.20
C ILE A 51 8.27 3.76 -3.12
N ARG A 52 9.41 4.33 -3.46
CA ARG A 52 10.35 3.76 -4.42
C ARG A 52 11.69 3.44 -3.76
N TRP A 53 12.36 2.42 -4.30
CA TRP A 53 13.74 2.15 -3.94
C TRP A 53 14.64 3.28 -4.42
N TYR A 54 15.83 3.38 -3.84
CA TYR A 54 16.78 4.42 -4.24
C TYR A 54 17.35 4.12 -5.63
N PRO A 55 17.52 5.16 -6.49
CA PRO A 55 18.01 4.97 -7.85
C PRO A 55 19.33 4.22 -7.94
N ASP A 56 20.22 4.43 -6.96
CA ASP A 56 21.57 3.84 -6.98
C ASP A 56 21.65 2.50 -6.25
N ASP A 57 20.53 1.98 -5.77
CA ASP A 57 20.49 0.69 -5.05
C ASP A 57 20.09 -0.42 -6.02
N PRO A 58 21.05 -1.28 -6.43
CA PRO A 58 20.74 -2.37 -7.35
C PRO A 58 19.84 -3.46 -6.76
N THR A 59 19.68 -3.50 -5.42
CA THR A 59 18.84 -4.52 -4.79
C THR A 59 17.35 -4.21 -4.89
N GLY A 60 16.99 -2.98 -5.22
CA GLY A 60 15.60 -2.57 -5.27
C GLY A 60 14.91 -2.63 -3.91
N LYS A 61 15.68 -2.47 -2.82
CA LYS A 61 15.18 -2.58 -1.47
C LYS A 61 14.32 -1.38 -1.09
N ARG A 62 13.24 -1.66 -0.40
CA ARG A 62 12.46 -0.64 0.31
C ARG A 62 11.86 -1.26 1.55
N ALA A 63 11.69 -0.45 2.60
CA ALA A 63 11.10 -0.92 3.84
C ALA A 63 10.22 0.19 4.43
N PHE A 64 8.99 -0.14 4.70
CA PHE A 64 8.03 0.79 5.30
C PHE A 64 7.03 0.02 6.15
N SER A 65 6.39 0.73 7.06
CA SER A 65 5.37 0.17 7.92
C SER A 65 4.25 1.17 8.15
N CYS A 66 3.13 0.67 8.64
CA CYS A 66 2.02 1.52 9.07
C CYS A 66 1.79 1.29 10.56
N LYS A 67 1.73 2.36 11.32
CA LYS A 67 1.45 2.29 12.75
C LYS A 67 0.48 3.40 13.12
N ASN A 68 -0.66 3.02 13.70
CA ASN A 68 -1.71 3.97 14.09
C ASN A 68 -2.16 4.86 12.93
N GLY A 69 -2.31 4.28 11.73
CA GLY A 69 -2.71 5.03 10.54
C GLY A 69 -1.65 5.93 9.93
N LYS A 70 -0.42 5.88 10.45
CA LYS A 70 0.69 6.70 9.94
C LYS A 70 1.75 5.84 9.28
N THR A 71 2.26 6.32 8.16
CA THR A 71 3.31 5.63 7.40
C THR A 71 4.68 6.01 7.93
N PHE A 72 5.52 5.01 8.19
CA PHE A 72 6.93 5.20 8.50
C PHE A 72 7.77 4.56 7.40
N ILE A 73 8.66 5.35 6.79
CA ILE A 73 9.57 4.88 5.72
C ILE A 73 10.95 4.70 6.33
N GLU A 74 11.36 3.45 6.50
CA GLU A 74 12.68 3.11 7.00
C GLU A 74 13.73 3.21 5.90
N TYR A 75 13.38 2.75 4.69
CA TYR A 75 14.27 2.72 3.53
C TYR A 75 13.45 2.89 2.26
N GLY A 76 13.65 3.99 1.56
CA GLY A 76 12.91 4.31 0.35
C GLY A 76 12.71 5.81 0.20
N SER A 77 12.23 6.22 -0.96
CA SER A 77 11.96 7.62 -1.28
C SER A 77 10.52 7.80 -1.75
N LEU A 78 10.05 9.04 -1.69
CA LEU A 78 8.68 9.37 -2.01
C LEU A 78 8.63 10.71 -2.73
N ASP A 79 8.26 10.70 -4.02
CA ASP A 79 8.10 11.93 -4.79
C ASP A 79 6.93 12.74 -4.21
N PRO A 80 7.16 13.99 -3.77
CA PRO A 80 6.10 14.83 -3.22
C PRO A 80 4.93 15.07 -4.19
N ASN A 81 5.17 14.94 -5.49
CA ASN A 81 4.14 15.09 -6.52
C ASN A 81 3.55 13.76 -6.97
N GLY A 82 3.94 12.67 -6.34
CA GLY A 82 3.47 11.34 -6.70
C GLY A 82 2.01 11.10 -6.32
N VAL A 83 1.43 10.10 -6.97
CA VAL A 83 0.06 9.67 -6.70
C VAL A 83 0.00 8.14 -6.62
N GLY A 84 -0.97 7.66 -5.88
CA GLY A 84 -1.33 6.25 -5.84
C GLY A 84 -2.83 6.13 -5.74
N TYR A 85 -3.32 4.91 -5.49
CA TYR A 85 -4.74 4.65 -5.57
C TYR A 85 -5.19 3.68 -4.49
N VAL A 86 -6.39 3.93 -3.96
CA VAL A 86 -7.07 3.00 -3.08
C VAL A 86 -8.35 2.56 -3.77
N TYR A 87 -8.55 1.26 -3.83
CA TYR A 87 -9.69 0.63 -4.48
C TYR A 87 -10.67 0.14 -3.42
N LYS A 88 -11.92 0.60 -3.51
CA LYS A 88 -12.99 0.08 -2.68
C LYS A 88 -13.59 -1.11 -3.39
N LEU A 89 -13.53 -2.27 -2.76
CA LEU A 89 -13.95 -3.54 -3.35
C LEU A 89 -15.04 -4.18 -2.49
N ARG A 90 -15.98 -4.87 -3.13
CA ARG A 90 -16.93 -5.70 -2.40
C ARG A 90 -16.17 -6.87 -1.76
N ALA A 91 -16.53 -7.19 -0.54
CA ALA A 91 -15.83 -8.22 0.22
C ALA A 91 -16.32 -9.65 -0.08
N ASP A 92 -17.24 -9.83 -1.03
CA ASP A 92 -17.93 -11.09 -1.26
C ASP A 92 -16.98 -12.27 -1.48
N THR A 93 -15.87 -12.06 -2.22
CA THR A 93 -14.90 -13.11 -2.52
C THR A 93 -13.69 -13.11 -1.60
N PHE A 94 -13.69 -12.23 -0.60
CA PHE A 94 -12.57 -12.09 0.31
C PHE A 94 -12.76 -12.96 1.55
N GLU A 95 -11.64 -13.49 2.04
CA GLU A 95 -11.59 -14.25 3.28
C GLU A 95 -10.59 -13.60 4.21
N LYS A 96 -10.84 -13.71 5.51
CA LYS A 96 -9.95 -13.13 6.50
C LYS A 96 -8.64 -13.91 6.56
N LEU A 97 -7.53 -13.20 6.42
CA LEU A 97 -6.19 -13.77 6.48
C LEU A 97 -5.63 -13.71 7.90
N ASP A 98 -5.77 -12.56 8.55
CA ASP A 98 -5.29 -12.33 9.91
C ASP A 98 -6.15 -11.23 10.57
N GLU A 99 -5.66 -10.60 11.63
CA GLU A 99 -6.44 -9.63 12.40
C GLU A 99 -6.87 -8.41 11.59
N TRP A 100 -6.09 -8.02 10.56
CA TRP A 100 -6.37 -6.80 9.81
C TRP A 100 -6.45 -7.00 8.30
N GLN A 101 -6.00 -8.15 7.76
CA GLN A 101 -5.95 -8.39 6.32
C GLN A 101 -7.03 -9.35 5.85
N TRP A 102 -7.52 -9.07 4.66
CA TRP A 102 -8.44 -9.91 3.90
C TRP A 102 -7.82 -10.22 2.55
N ILE A 103 -8.05 -11.43 2.01
CA ILE A 103 -7.50 -11.82 0.71
C ILE A 103 -8.57 -12.39 -0.21
N SER A 104 -8.36 -12.21 -1.52
CA SER A 104 -9.15 -12.85 -2.56
C SER A 104 -8.24 -13.41 -3.63
N LYS A 105 -8.57 -14.60 -4.13
CA LYS A 105 -7.89 -15.23 -5.27
C LYS A 105 -8.53 -14.85 -6.59
N LEU A 106 -9.63 -14.13 -6.58
CA LEU A 106 -10.39 -13.74 -7.75
C LEU A 106 -10.19 -12.26 -8.04
N GLU A 107 -10.30 -11.88 -9.32
CA GLU A 107 -10.27 -10.48 -9.70
C GLU A 107 -11.51 -9.75 -9.20
N ALA A 108 -11.41 -8.43 -9.03
CA ALA A 108 -12.49 -7.61 -8.52
C ALA A 108 -12.62 -6.31 -9.30
N ILE A 109 -13.85 -5.95 -9.64
CA ILE A 109 -14.16 -4.66 -10.27
C ILE A 109 -14.39 -3.66 -9.14
N PRO A 110 -13.62 -2.55 -9.08
CA PRO A 110 -13.79 -1.59 -7.99
C PRO A 110 -15.16 -0.92 -8.00
N VAL A 111 -15.73 -0.75 -6.82
CA VAL A 111 -16.92 0.07 -6.63
C VAL A 111 -16.54 1.55 -6.73
N LYS A 112 -15.33 1.88 -6.25
CA LYS A 112 -14.82 3.25 -6.25
C LYS A 112 -13.29 3.20 -6.28
N VAL A 113 -12.68 4.18 -6.94
CA VAL A 113 -11.23 4.38 -6.94
C VAL A 113 -10.95 5.73 -6.30
N ILE A 114 -10.06 5.74 -5.31
CA ILE A 114 -9.67 6.95 -4.58
C ILE A 114 -8.24 7.29 -4.97
N CYS A 115 -8.03 8.48 -5.53
CA CYS A 115 -6.69 8.96 -5.84
C CYS A 115 -6.04 9.47 -4.55
N ILE A 116 -4.84 8.99 -4.26
CA ILE A 116 -4.06 9.35 -3.08
C ILE A 116 -2.88 10.18 -3.56
N ARG A 117 -2.88 11.48 -3.19
CA ARG A 117 -1.77 12.37 -3.54
C ARG A 117 -0.81 12.46 -2.36
N VAL A 118 0.47 12.25 -2.63
CA VAL A 118 1.50 12.26 -1.59
C VAL A 118 1.45 13.53 -0.77
N LYS A 119 1.30 14.69 -1.42
CA LYS A 119 1.30 15.98 -0.72
C LYS A 119 0.17 16.12 0.30
N ASP A 120 -0.92 15.37 0.16
CA ASP A 120 -2.02 15.41 1.12
C ASP A 120 -1.71 14.59 2.39
N TYR A 121 -0.69 13.73 2.33
CA TYR A 121 -0.32 12.83 3.43
C TYR A 121 1.07 13.09 3.99
N ILE A 122 1.85 13.97 3.37
CA ILE A 122 3.27 14.15 3.70
C ILE A 122 3.50 14.49 5.18
N GLN A 123 2.58 15.19 5.81
CA GLN A 123 2.70 15.55 7.22
C GLN A 123 2.48 14.37 8.16
N THR A 124 1.83 13.32 7.69
CA THR A 124 1.60 12.10 8.47
C THR A 124 2.66 11.03 8.20
N ILE A 125 3.58 11.30 7.26
CA ILE A 125 4.62 10.36 6.87
C ILE A 125 5.89 10.68 7.62
N SER A 126 6.47 9.67 8.28
CA SER A 126 7.74 9.78 8.97
C SER A 126 8.81 8.98 8.24
N PHE A 127 10.05 9.44 8.32
CA PHE A 127 11.21 8.78 7.73
C PHE A 127 12.21 8.43 8.81
N SER A 128 12.96 7.34 8.63
CA SER A 128 14.17 7.12 9.41
C SER A 128 15.13 8.27 9.14
N LYS A 129 16.10 8.48 10.02
CA LYS A 129 17.07 9.55 9.84
C LYS A 129 17.81 9.45 8.51
N GLN A 130 18.23 8.23 8.15
CA GLN A 130 18.90 7.97 6.88
C GLN A 130 17.97 8.26 5.69
N ALA A 131 16.73 7.78 5.75
CA ALA A 131 15.77 7.99 4.69
C ALA A 131 15.43 9.48 4.54
N GLU A 132 15.32 10.21 5.63
CA GLU A 132 15.07 11.66 5.59
C GLU A 132 16.18 12.42 4.86
N GLU A 133 17.43 12.08 5.14
CA GLU A 133 18.58 12.72 4.48
C GLU A 133 18.59 12.46 2.98
N ILE A 134 18.30 11.22 2.57
CA ILE A 134 18.26 10.85 1.16
C ILE A 134 17.05 11.50 0.47
N GLN A 135 15.91 11.55 1.15
CA GLN A 135 14.71 12.20 0.63
C GLN A 135 14.98 13.67 0.29
N LYS A 136 15.68 14.37 1.18
CA LYS A 136 16.06 15.77 0.95
C LYS A 136 16.95 15.92 -0.28
N LYS A 137 17.94 15.04 -0.45
CA LYS A 137 18.84 15.09 -1.60
C LYS A 137 18.13 14.86 -2.91
N LEU A 138 17.11 13.99 -2.94
CA LEU A 138 16.41 13.65 -4.16
C LEU A 138 15.37 14.68 -4.58
N PHE A 139 14.76 15.39 -3.62
CA PHE A 139 13.57 16.22 -3.89
C PHE A 139 13.67 17.67 -3.39
N GLU A 140 14.83 18.10 -2.96
CA GLU A 140 15.07 19.51 -2.61
C GLU A 140 16.08 20.19 -3.52
#